data_e5954bb0ef1ae33864aa41c07685cfbc
#
_entry.id   e5954bb0ef1ae33864aa41c07685cfbc
#
_cell.length_a   1.000
_cell.length_b   1.000
_cell.length_c   1.000
_cell.angle_alpha   90.00
_cell.angle_beta   90.00
_cell.angle_gamma   90.00
#
_symmetry.space_group_name_H-M   'P 1'
#
loop_
_entity.id
_entity.type
_entity.pdbx_description
1 polymer ?
#
loop_
_entity_poly.entity_id
_entity_poly.type
_entity_poly.pdbx_seq_one_letter_code
_entity_poly.pdbx_strand_id
1 'polypeptide(L)'
;MNKAILILYFSSRKLKRAGLKMRRPFHKKRPVGAFITPQDTVDSIIEHPVLVEEKAKIYPRSKENDIMAIQTLDKFASGFSKTTGQIYADGLNAIIKNHGNKVRVYRQIYSEEEIKKDSTKAHASLHYFPSEKKSKFIIVCPGGAYANCEALSEGYPLAVHLNGLGYTAFVLSYRVREEANNLAPVEDLAAAVRYVLDHADELNIVPEDYAVLGFSAGGHLVGCYGLDKIGYKKFNLPKPGTIMIAYGLISTEKFPHCNKLILGPEPDEKAVIAISIDRNITPDYPPVFFWAGKNDLLLDYRHHGDELEKAVRMNEIPYEYHLYEKAQHGISLGIGTEAEGWVDKAAAFWAKHSMNEHSVNVHSANDYSAK
;
A
#
# COMPACT_ATOMS: atom_id res chain seq x y z
N MET A 1 10.73 -7.50 10.49
CA MET A 1 12.03 -6.92 10.06
C MET A 1 13.15 -7.74 10.63
N ASN A 2 14.01 -8.32 9.79
CA ASN A 2 15.10 -9.20 10.22
C ASN A 2 16.03 -8.42 11.18
N LYS A 3 16.51 -9.07 12.28
CA LYS A 3 17.50 -8.50 13.19
C LYS A 3 18.66 -7.78 12.46
N ALA A 4 19.03 -8.29 11.27
CA ALA A 4 20.02 -7.70 10.38
C ALA A 4 19.63 -6.32 9.85
N ILE A 5 18.36 -6.06 9.56
CA ILE A 5 17.87 -4.74 9.07
C ILE A 5 17.85 -3.73 10.22
N LEU A 6 17.43 -4.15 11.42
CA LEU A 6 17.55 -3.31 12.61
C LEU A 6 19.03 -2.97 12.90
N ILE A 7 19.93 -3.95 12.77
CA ILE A 7 21.37 -3.74 12.96
C ILE A 7 21.94 -2.83 11.87
N LEU A 8 21.52 -2.95 10.62
CA LEU A 8 21.92 -2.07 9.53
C LEU A 8 21.37 -0.65 9.72
N TYR A 9 20.10 -0.51 10.15
CA TYR A 9 19.50 0.77 10.49
C TYR A 9 20.24 1.49 11.63
N PHE A 10 20.60 0.76 12.70
CA PHE A 10 21.37 1.31 13.81
C PHE A 10 22.88 1.46 13.50
N SER A 11 23.46 0.63 12.63
CA SER A 11 24.84 0.78 12.19
C SER A 11 25.03 1.97 11.24
N SER A 12 24.03 2.32 10.42
CA SER A 12 24.06 3.52 9.60
C SER A 12 24.15 4.79 10.44
N ARG A 13 23.46 4.82 11.61
CA ARG A 13 23.60 5.91 12.58
C ARG A 13 25.00 6.01 13.19
N LYS A 14 25.68 4.87 13.42
CA LYS A 14 27.07 4.84 13.93
C LYS A 14 28.08 5.31 12.89
N LEU A 15 27.93 4.92 11.63
CA LEU A 15 28.80 5.33 10.51
C LEU A 15 28.69 6.84 10.23
N LYS A 16 27.52 7.45 10.35
CA LYS A 16 27.33 8.90 10.28
C LYS A 16 28.06 9.68 11.39
N ARG A 17 28.05 9.15 12.62
CA ARG A 17 28.81 9.75 13.74
C ARG A 17 30.32 9.73 13.49
N ALA A 18 30.79 8.80 12.65
CA ALA A 18 32.21 8.69 12.28
C ALA A 18 32.63 9.56 11.08
N GLY A 19 31.72 10.35 10.46
CA GLY A 19 32.06 11.25 9.35
C GLY A 19 32.45 10.57 8.03
N LEU A 20 32.23 9.27 7.89
CA LEU A 20 32.57 8.49 6.70
C LEU A 20 31.61 8.82 5.56
N LYS A 21 32.06 9.61 4.59
CA LYS A 21 31.38 9.82 3.30
C LYS A 21 31.62 8.60 2.41
N MET A 22 30.58 7.81 2.15
CA MET A 22 30.65 6.76 1.13
C MET A 22 30.72 7.43 -0.25
N ARG A 23 31.75 7.08 -1.04
CA ARG A 23 31.81 7.46 -2.46
C ARG A 23 30.77 6.63 -3.20
N ARG A 24 29.80 7.29 -3.82
CA ARG A 24 28.85 6.64 -4.72
C ARG A 24 29.58 6.16 -5.97
N PRO A 25 29.34 4.92 -6.44
CA PRO A 25 29.86 4.48 -7.71
C PRO A 25 29.30 5.36 -8.84
N PHE A 26 30.13 5.63 -9.85
CA PHE A 26 29.71 6.32 -11.05
C PHE A 26 28.88 5.37 -11.90
N HIS A 27 27.59 5.65 -12.11
CA HIS A 27 26.74 4.82 -12.95
C HIS A 27 26.75 5.34 -14.39
N LYS A 28 26.95 4.43 -15.35
CA LYS A 28 26.77 4.74 -16.77
C LYS A 28 25.30 5.05 -17.04
N LYS A 29 25.03 6.08 -17.85
CA LYS A 29 23.66 6.38 -18.31
C LYS A 29 23.10 5.15 -19.02
N ARG A 30 21.89 4.74 -18.62
CA ARG A 30 21.18 3.63 -19.25
C ARG A 30 20.37 4.09 -20.44
N PRO A 31 20.16 3.25 -21.48
CA PRO A 31 19.14 3.49 -22.49
C PRO A 31 17.73 3.52 -21.87
N VAL A 32 16.83 4.30 -22.44
CA VAL A 32 15.43 4.45 -21.96
C VAL A 32 14.69 3.11 -21.88
N GLY A 33 14.95 2.18 -22.81
CA GLY A 33 14.33 0.85 -22.84
C GLY A 33 15.11 -0.25 -22.12
N ALA A 34 16.17 0.07 -21.36
CA ALA A 34 16.95 -0.93 -20.66
C ALA A 34 16.17 -1.46 -19.44
N PHE A 35 15.96 -2.77 -19.35
CA PHE A 35 15.32 -3.41 -18.20
C PHE A 35 16.26 -3.47 -16.99
N ILE A 36 15.64 -3.48 -15.83
CA ILE A 36 16.27 -3.66 -14.54
C ILE A 36 16.49 -5.16 -14.30
N THR A 37 17.61 -5.49 -13.67
CA THR A 37 17.97 -6.85 -13.27
C THR A 37 18.15 -6.95 -11.76
N PRO A 38 18.10 -8.16 -11.16
CA PRO A 38 18.37 -8.35 -9.73
C PRO A 38 19.74 -7.86 -9.27
N GLN A 39 20.72 -7.79 -10.17
CA GLN A 39 22.10 -7.36 -9.89
C GLN A 39 22.26 -5.83 -9.94
N ASP A 40 21.25 -5.10 -10.37
CA ASP A 40 21.28 -3.64 -10.38
C ASP A 40 21.16 -3.10 -8.95
N THR A 41 21.94 -2.07 -8.64
CA THR A 41 21.84 -1.39 -7.36
C THR A 41 20.66 -0.42 -7.34
N VAL A 42 20.07 -0.21 -6.17
CA VAL A 42 18.96 0.75 -6.01
C VAL A 42 19.35 2.14 -6.52
N ASP A 43 20.59 2.59 -6.24
CA ASP A 43 21.13 3.86 -6.76
C ASP A 43 21.13 3.91 -8.29
N SER A 44 21.52 2.83 -8.98
CA SER A 44 21.52 2.81 -10.45
C SER A 44 20.11 2.79 -11.04
N ILE A 45 19.17 2.16 -10.32
CA ILE A 45 17.76 2.05 -10.73
C ILE A 45 17.08 3.41 -10.71
N ILE A 46 17.22 4.17 -9.62
CA ILE A 46 16.57 5.48 -9.48
C ILE A 46 17.16 6.59 -10.38
N GLU A 47 18.29 6.32 -11.05
CA GLU A 47 18.85 7.18 -12.11
C GLU A 47 18.46 6.70 -13.53
N HIS A 48 17.61 5.65 -13.64
CA HIS A 48 17.08 5.19 -14.91
C HIS A 48 16.21 6.29 -15.56
N PRO A 49 16.35 6.60 -16.89
CA PRO A 49 15.67 7.71 -17.54
C PRO A 49 14.13 7.74 -17.37
N VAL A 50 13.50 6.57 -17.30
CA VAL A 50 12.04 6.46 -17.08
C VAL A 50 11.66 6.65 -15.62
N LEU A 51 12.56 6.34 -14.68
CA LEU A 51 12.27 6.30 -13.24
C LEU A 51 12.77 7.53 -12.48
N VAL A 52 13.65 8.32 -13.08
CA VAL A 52 14.39 9.40 -12.40
C VAL A 52 13.49 10.51 -11.88
N GLU A 53 12.40 10.83 -12.56
CA GLU A 53 11.45 11.86 -12.13
C GLU A 53 10.66 11.41 -10.89
N GLU A 54 10.43 10.11 -10.76
CA GLU A 54 9.67 9.50 -9.66
C GLU A 54 10.56 8.87 -8.57
N LYS A 55 11.86 9.11 -8.63
CA LYS A 55 12.84 8.45 -7.73
C LYS A 55 12.53 8.56 -6.25
N ALA A 56 12.01 9.69 -5.78
CA ALA A 56 11.65 9.90 -4.39
C ALA A 56 10.46 9.04 -3.94
N LYS A 57 9.60 8.64 -4.89
CA LYS A 57 8.44 7.77 -4.65
C LYS A 57 8.79 6.29 -4.78
N ILE A 58 9.72 5.96 -5.68
CA ILE A 58 10.22 4.59 -5.85
C ILE A 58 11.07 4.17 -4.65
N TYR A 59 11.96 5.05 -4.23
CA TYR A 59 12.84 4.82 -3.09
C TYR A 59 13.05 6.13 -2.32
N PRO A 60 12.30 6.37 -1.24
CA PRO A 60 12.42 7.58 -0.43
C PRO A 60 13.80 7.63 0.24
N ARG A 61 14.68 8.45 -0.30
CA ARG A 61 16.04 8.65 0.25
C ARG A 61 15.97 9.48 1.51
N SER A 62 16.08 8.86 2.67
CA SER A 62 16.65 9.56 3.81
C SER A 62 18.18 9.44 3.77
N LYS A 63 18.89 10.38 4.38
CA LYS A 63 20.35 10.26 4.60
C LYS A 63 20.73 8.94 5.31
N GLU A 64 19.77 8.29 5.95
CA GLU A 64 19.91 7.04 6.71
C GLU A 64 19.88 5.79 5.83
N ASN A 65 19.34 5.88 4.62
CA ASN A 65 19.16 4.77 3.69
C ASN A 65 20.28 4.66 2.64
N ASP A 66 21.33 5.49 2.72
CA ASP A 66 22.41 5.51 1.73
C ASP A 66 23.12 4.16 1.60
N ILE A 67 23.20 3.37 2.69
CA ILE A 67 23.80 2.01 2.67
C ILE A 67 22.93 1.02 1.90
N MET A 68 21.62 1.15 2.00
CA MET A 68 20.69 0.29 1.27
C MET A 68 20.69 0.60 -0.24
N ALA A 69 20.88 1.86 -0.60
CA ALA A 69 20.87 2.31 -1.98
C ALA A 69 22.01 1.72 -2.85
N ILE A 70 23.14 1.39 -2.26
CA ILE A 70 24.26 0.76 -2.97
C ILE A 70 24.16 -0.78 -3.06
N GLN A 71 23.13 -1.37 -2.45
CA GLN A 71 22.90 -2.81 -2.55
C GLN A 71 22.20 -3.16 -3.87
N THR A 72 22.50 -4.36 -4.38
CA THR A 72 21.74 -4.94 -5.49
C THR A 72 20.29 -5.23 -5.04
N LEU A 73 19.36 -5.32 -5.98
CA LEU A 73 17.99 -5.72 -5.65
C LEU A 73 17.92 -7.07 -4.94
N ASP A 74 18.74 -8.05 -5.36
CA ASP A 74 18.81 -9.35 -4.67
C ASP A 74 19.18 -9.20 -3.21
N LYS A 75 20.18 -8.36 -2.91
CA LYS A 75 20.60 -8.13 -1.53
C LYS A 75 19.56 -7.35 -0.74
N PHE A 76 18.93 -6.37 -1.35
CA PHE A 76 17.83 -5.62 -0.77
C PHE A 76 16.65 -6.54 -0.45
N ALA A 77 16.22 -7.35 -1.42
CA ALA A 77 15.14 -8.32 -1.27
C ALA A 77 15.37 -9.33 -0.15
N SER A 78 16.58 -9.89 -0.07
CA SER A 78 16.94 -10.90 0.95
C SER A 78 16.85 -10.39 2.40
N GLY A 79 16.81 -9.08 2.58
CA GLY A 79 16.60 -8.44 3.87
C GLY A 79 15.16 -8.54 4.39
N PHE A 80 14.18 -8.71 3.51
CA PHE A 80 12.76 -8.72 3.87
C PHE A 80 12.15 -10.12 3.91
N SER A 81 12.55 -11.02 3.00
CA SER A 81 12.06 -12.39 2.94
C SER A 81 13.06 -13.26 2.15
N LYS A 82 12.69 -14.51 1.80
CA LYS A 82 13.40 -15.32 0.80
C LYS A 82 13.15 -14.85 -0.63
N THR A 83 12.50 -13.70 -0.79
CA THR A 83 12.20 -13.06 -2.05
C THR A 83 13.47 -12.75 -2.82
N THR A 84 13.48 -13.01 -4.10
CA THR A 84 14.56 -12.63 -5.00
C THR A 84 14.37 -11.19 -5.48
N GLY A 85 15.45 -10.53 -5.85
CA GLY A 85 15.39 -9.21 -6.48
C GLY A 85 14.62 -9.18 -7.81
N GLN A 86 14.38 -10.37 -8.40
CA GLN A 86 13.62 -10.48 -9.65
C GLN A 86 12.20 -9.90 -9.53
N ILE A 87 11.51 -10.15 -8.44
CA ILE A 87 10.14 -9.65 -8.23
C ILE A 87 10.11 -8.12 -8.20
N TYR A 88 11.11 -7.51 -7.61
CA TYR A 88 11.24 -6.05 -7.58
C TYR A 88 11.64 -5.51 -8.95
N ALA A 89 12.53 -6.22 -9.66
CA ALA A 89 12.88 -5.90 -11.03
C ALA A 89 11.66 -5.97 -11.96
N ASP A 90 10.80 -6.99 -11.81
CA ASP A 90 9.58 -7.16 -12.62
C ASP A 90 8.60 -6.00 -12.41
N GLY A 91 8.42 -5.52 -11.17
CA GLY A 91 7.61 -4.36 -10.88
C GLY A 91 8.11 -3.08 -11.58
N LEU A 92 9.42 -2.83 -11.52
CA LEU A 92 10.05 -1.69 -12.19
C LEU A 92 10.02 -1.82 -13.71
N ASN A 93 10.23 -3.04 -14.23
CA ASN A 93 10.20 -3.34 -15.66
C ASN A 93 8.79 -3.18 -16.23
N ALA A 94 7.75 -3.44 -15.45
CA ALA A 94 6.37 -3.14 -15.85
C ALA A 94 6.17 -1.64 -16.08
N ILE A 95 6.73 -0.77 -15.22
CA ILE A 95 6.71 0.69 -15.41
C ILE A 95 7.45 1.07 -16.70
N ILE A 96 8.66 0.53 -16.92
CA ILE A 96 9.48 0.81 -18.11
C ILE A 96 8.75 0.35 -19.39
N LYS A 97 8.19 -0.86 -19.38
CA LYS A 97 7.41 -1.41 -20.50
C LYS A 97 6.19 -0.54 -20.83
N ASN A 98 5.42 -0.17 -19.80
CA ASN A 98 4.23 0.67 -19.96
C ASN A 98 4.59 2.05 -20.52
N HIS A 99 5.67 2.67 -20.03
CA HIS A 99 6.18 3.91 -20.60
C HIS A 99 6.57 3.75 -22.09
N GLY A 100 7.25 2.65 -22.45
CA GLY A 100 7.58 2.33 -23.85
C GLY A 100 6.33 2.18 -24.73
N ASN A 101 5.23 1.68 -24.18
CA ASN A 101 3.93 1.58 -24.82
C ASN A 101 3.12 2.89 -24.77
N LYS A 102 3.72 4.00 -24.37
CA LYS A 102 3.09 5.33 -24.24
C LYS A 102 1.95 5.38 -23.19
N VAL A 103 1.92 4.46 -22.26
CA VAL A 103 1.01 4.52 -21.11
C VAL A 103 1.55 5.57 -20.15
N ARG A 104 0.72 6.54 -19.79
CA ARG A 104 1.05 7.49 -18.72
C ARG A 104 0.92 6.77 -17.38
N VAL A 105 2.03 6.23 -16.87
CA VAL A 105 2.08 5.44 -15.64
C VAL A 105 1.83 6.32 -14.41
N TYR A 106 2.51 7.47 -14.34
CA TYR A 106 2.34 8.41 -13.25
C TYR A 106 1.08 9.26 -13.42
N ARG A 107 0.28 9.36 -12.36
CA ARG A 107 -0.97 10.12 -12.31
C ARG A 107 -0.98 11.03 -11.08
N GLN A 108 -0.99 12.35 -11.27
CA GLN A 108 -1.29 13.30 -10.21
C GLN A 108 -2.78 13.22 -9.90
N ILE A 109 -3.14 13.06 -8.62
CA ILE A 109 -4.53 12.85 -8.17
C ILE A 109 -5.22 14.12 -7.72
N TYR A 110 -4.49 15.21 -7.55
CA TYR A 110 -5.02 16.51 -7.20
C TYR A 110 -4.89 17.48 -8.37
N SER A 111 -5.83 18.39 -8.49
CA SER A 111 -5.80 19.47 -9.47
C SER A 111 -4.71 20.51 -9.14
N GLU A 112 -4.32 21.30 -10.15
CA GLU A 112 -3.37 22.40 -9.93
C GLU A 112 -3.90 23.44 -8.91
N GLU A 113 -5.22 23.66 -8.86
CA GLU A 113 -5.83 24.57 -7.90
C GLU A 113 -5.75 24.07 -6.47
N GLU A 114 -5.93 22.75 -6.26
CA GLU A 114 -5.77 22.13 -4.94
C GLU A 114 -4.30 22.17 -4.49
N ILE A 115 -3.37 21.91 -5.39
CA ILE A 115 -1.92 21.99 -5.12
C ILE A 115 -1.49 23.44 -4.82
N LYS A 116 -2.07 24.44 -5.50
CA LYS A 116 -1.81 25.86 -5.17
C LYS A 116 -2.28 26.24 -3.77
N LYS A 117 -3.37 25.62 -3.28
CA LYS A 117 -3.89 25.85 -1.91
C LYS A 117 -3.10 25.10 -0.86
N ASP A 118 -2.63 23.90 -1.18
CA ASP A 118 -1.83 23.04 -0.32
C ASP A 118 -0.77 22.33 -1.17
N SER A 119 0.44 22.88 -1.14
CA SER A 119 1.56 22.37 -1.96
C SER A 119 1.98 20.94 -1.61
N THR A 120 1.65 20.44 -0.41
CA THR A 120 1.96 19.05 0.00
C THR A 120 1.18 18.03 -0.83
N LYS A 121 0.04 18.40 -1.39
CA LYS A 121 -0.77 17.57 -2.29
C LYS A 121 -0.03 17.16 -3.57
N ALA A 122 0.99 17.91 -3.98
CA ALA A 122 1.85 17.53 -5.11
C ALA A 122 2.61 16.22 -4.87
N HIS A 123 2.79 15.80 -3.62
CA HIS A 123 3.51 14.59 -3.26
C HIS A 123 2.65 13.33 -3.31
N ALA A 124 1.32 13.47 -3.36
CA ALA A 124 0.42 12.34 -3.50
C ALA A 124 0.14 12.02 -4.98
N SER A 125 0.18 10.74 -5.36
CA SER A 125 0.04 10.31 -6.75
C SER A 125 -0.20 8.82 -6.87
N LEU A 126 -0.63 8.38 -8.06
CA LEU A 126 -0.79 6.97 -8.40
C LEU A 126 0.26 6.54 -9.44
N HIS A 127 0.76 5.31 -9.29
CA HIS A 127 1.38 4.57 -10.38
C HIS A 127 0.37 3.58 -10.93
N TYR A 128 0.06 3.70 -12.23
CA TYR A 128 -0.95 2.94 -12.94
C TYR A 128 -0.36 1.70 -13.59
N PHE A 129 -0.92 0.54 -13.26
CA PHE A 129 -0.59 -0.75 -13.82
C PHE A 129 -1.84 -1.31 -14.52
N PRO A 130 -2.01 -1.06 -15.83
CA PRO A 130 -3.19 -1.50 -16.57
C PRO A 130 -3.24 -3.02 -16.69
N SER A 131 -4.44 -3.59 -16.59
CA SER A 131 -4.71 -4.94 -17.07
C SER A 131 -4.85 -4.96 -18.61
N GLU A 132 -4.77 -6.14 -19.23
CA GLU A 132 -4.94 -6.28 -20.68
C GLU A 132 -6.39 -5.98 -21.13
N LYS A 133 -7.37 -6.21 -20.27
CA LYS A 133 -8.79 -6.02 -20.55
C LYS A 133 -9.41 -5.05 -19.55
N LYS A 134 -10.59 -4.49 -19.88
CA LYS A 134 -11.39 -3.73 -18.92
C LYS A 134 -11.66 -4.60 -17.69
N SER A 135 -11.29 -4.12 -16.50
CA SER A 135 -11.35 -4.90 -15.27
C SER A 135 -11.68 -4.03 -14.05
N LYS A 136 -12.11 -4.67 -12.97
CA LYS A 136 -12.15 -4.05 -11.65
C LYS A 136 -10.75 -3.57 -11.25
N PHE A 137 -10.69 -2.63 -10.32
CA PHE A 137 -9.41 -2.07 -9.89
C PHE A 137 -9.15 -2.20 -8.40
N ILE A 138 -7.88 -2.19 -8.06
CA ILE A 138 -7.37 -2.22 -6.69
C ILE A 138 -6.39 -1.07 -6.48
N ILE A 139 -6.56 -0.30 -5.40
CA ILE A 139 -5.56 0.67 -4.97
C ILE A 139 -4.72 0.03 -3.86
N VAL A 140 -3.42 -0.07 -4.10
CA VAL A 140 -2.42 -0.63 -3.19
C VAL A 140 -1.78 0.52 -2.41
N CYS A 141 -1.84 0.44 -1.07
CA CYS A 141 -1.23 1.38 -0.14
C CYS A 141 -0.03 0.70 0.55
N PRO A 142 1.21 0.96 0.12
CA PRO A 142 2.39 0.41 0.76
C PRO A 142 2.53 0.85 2.22
N GLY A 143 3.28 0.09 3.02
CA GLY A 143 3.64 0.46 4.37
C GLY A 143 4.75 1.50 4.46
N GLY A 144 5.39 1.59 5.62
CA GLY A 144 6.48 2.53 5.90
C GLY A 144 6.26 3.42 7.12
N ALA A 145 5.39 3.00 8.05
CA ALA A 145 5.12 3.66 9.34
C ALA A 145 4.73 5.16 9.21
N TYR A 146 4.10 5.55 8.10
CA TYR A 146 3.83 6.94 7.72
C TYR A 146 5.06 7.83 7.58
N ALA A 147 6.25 7.29 7.76
CA ALA A 147 7.52 7.98 7.56
C ALA A 147 8.02 7.86 6.11
N ASN A 148 7.62 6.80 5.41
CA ASN A 148 7.94 6.50 4.03
C ASN A 148 6.76 5.80 3.36
N CYS A 149 6.83 5.63 2.02
CA CYS A 149 5.95 4.80 1.24
C CYS A 149 6.80 3.74 0.53
N GLU A 150 6.72 2.47 0.96
CA GLU A 150 7.59 1.38 0.53
C GLU A 150 7.13 0.76 -0.80
N ALA A 151 6.94 1.60 -1.82
CA ALA A 151 6.38 1.19 -3.11
C ALA A 151 7.22 0.12 -3.82
N LEU A 152 8.55 0.16 -3.69
CA LEU A 152 9.46 -0.81 -4.32
C LEU A 152 9.22 -2.24 -3.84
N SER A 153 8.95 -2.43 -2.55
CA SER A 153 8.79 -3.76 -1.94
C SER A 153 7.34 -4.19 -1.79
N GLU A 154 6.43 -3.28 -1.48
CA GLU A 154 5.03 -3.57 -1.13
C GLU A 154 4.01 -3.03 -2.15
N GLY A 155 4.48 -2.28 -3.16
CA GLY A 155 3.62 -1.70 -4.19
C GLY A 155 3.75 -2.41 -5.54
N TYR A 156 4.88 -2.20 -6.23
CA TYR A 156 5.04 -2.63 -7.62
C TYR A 156 5.00 -4.14 -7.82
N PRO A 157 5.64 -4.99 -6.98
CA PRO A 157 5.52 -6.45 -7.09
C PRO A 157 4.08 -6.92 -6.98
N LEU A 158 3.33 -6.31 -6.05
CA LEU A 158 1.92 -6.64 -5.87
C LEU A 158 1.07 -6.22 -7.05
N ALA A 159 1.31 -5.03 -7.62
CA ALA A 159 0.58 -4.56 -8.79
C ALA A 159 0.77 -5.50 -10.00
N VAL A 160 1.99 -6.01 -10.22
CA VAL A 160 2.28 -7.00 -11.27
C VAL A 160 1.56 -8.32 -10.99
N HIS A 161 1.55 -8.80 -9.75
CA HIS A 161 0.83 -10.03 -9.38
C HIS A 161 -0.68 -9.87 -9.63
N LEU A 162 -1.28 -8.75 -9.21
CA LEU A 162 -2.69 -8.44 -9.42
C LEU A 162 -3.06 -8.32 -10.90
N ASN A 163 -2.16 -7.78 -11.74
CA ASN A 163 -2.35 -7.79 -13.20
C ASN A 163 -2.37 -9.24 -13.75
N GLY A 164 -1.52 -10.12 -13.23
CA GLY A 164 -1.54 -11.54 -13.55
C GLY A 164 -2.87 -12.22 -13.23
N LEU A 165 -3.58 -11.74 -12.20
CA LEU A 165 -4.93 -12.17 -11.83
C LEU A 165 -6.04 -11.48 -12.64
N GLY A 166 -5.70 -10.55 -13.54
CA GLY A 166 -6.63 -9.86 -14.42
C GLY A 166 -7.21 -8.55 -13.86
N TYR A 167 -6.69 -8.04 -12.76
CA TYR A 167 -7.12 -6.77 -12.18
C TYR A 167 -6.23 -5.60 -12.62
N THR A 168 -6.82 -4.43 -12.79
CA THR A 168 -6.06 -3.18 -12.89
C THR A 168 -5.60 -2.75 -11.50
N ALA A 169 -4.31 -2.46 -11.34
CA ALA A 169 -3.75 -2.05 -10.06
C ALA A 169 -3.20 -0.62 -10.11
N PHE A 170 -3.37 0.08 -9.01
CA PHE A 170 -2.76 1.38 -8.77
C PHE A 170 -1.94 1.32 -7.49
N VAL A 171 -0.73 1.84 -7.50
CA VAL A 171 0.09 1.98 -6.28
C VAL A 171 0.04 3.43 -5.85
N LEU A 172 -0.50 3.67 -4.66
CA LEU A 172 -0.63 5.01 -4.10
C LEU A 172 0.67 5.42 -3.40
N SER A 173 1.24 6.53 -3.83
CA SER A 173 2.16 7.32 -3.01
C SER A 173 1.34 8.35 -2.27
N TYR A 174 1.21 8.22 -0.96
CA TYR A 174 0.46 9.13 -0.10
C TYR A 174 1.42 10.04 0.68
N ARG A 175 0.92 11.15 1.20
CA ARG A 175 1.69 12.08 2.03
C ARG A 175 2.21 11.37 3.28
N VAL A 176 3.49 11.60 3.60
CA VAL A 176 4.21 10.94 4.71
C VAL A 176 4.95 11.98 5.55
N ARG A 177 5.47 11.57 6.71
CA ARG A 177 6.17 12.44 7.66
C ARG A 177 5.24 13.56 8.15
N GLU A 178 5.76 14.78 8.25
CA GLU A 178 5.01 15.95 8.70
C GLU A 178 3.80 16.27 7.81
N GLU A 179 3.84 15.87 6.54
CA GLU A 179 2.75 16.05 5.58
C GLU A 179 1.59 15.05 5.77
N ALA A 180 1.82 13.97 6.52
CA ALA A 180 0.77 13.01 6.87
C ALA A 180 -0.24 13.53 7.89
N ASN A 181 0.03 14.68 8.50
CA ASN A 181 -0.78 15.28 9.56
C ASN A 181 -2.25 15.49 9.12
N ASN A 182 -3.14 15.57 10.10
CA ASN A 182 -4.59 15.75 9.89
C ASN A 182 -5.24 14.66 9.02
N LEU A 183 -4.75 13.42 9.13
CA LEU A 183 -5.23 12.29 8.32
C LEU A 183 -5.04 12.50 6.81
N ALA A 184 -4.05 13.29 6.40
CA ALA A 184 -3.77 13.54 4.99
C ALA A 184 -3.65 12.27 4.13
N PRO A 185 -3.05 11.14 4.60
CA PRO A 185 -3.05 9.89 3.84
C PRO A 185 -4.45 9.34 3.53
N VAL A 186 -5.42 9.52 4.42
CA VAL A 186 -6.82 9.09 4.17
C VAL A 186 -7.49 9.97 3.12
N GLU A 187 -7.21 11.28 3.15
CA GLU A 187 -7.64 12.22 2.10
C GLU A 187 -7.01 11.84 0.75
N ASP A 188 -5.72 11.47 0.73
CA ASP A 188 -5.01 11.05 -0.48
C ASP A 188 -5.59 9.77 -1.07
N LEU A 189 -5.94 8.78 -0.25
CA LEU A 189 -6.61 7.57 -0.73
C LEU A 189 -8.00 7.88 -1.28
N ALA A 190 -8.76 8.75 -0.62
CA ALA A 190 -10.06 9.19 -1.11
C ALA A 190 -9.95 9.95 -2.44
N ALA A 191 -8.95 10.84 -2.57
CA ALA A 191 -8.67 11.55 -3.81
C ALA A 191 -8.25 10.58 -4.94
N ALA A 192 -7.45 9.56 -4.61
CA ALA A 192 -7.05 8.52 -5.54
C ALA A 192 -8.25 7.71 -6.06
N VAL A 193 -9.15 7.28 -5.18
CA VAL A 193 -10.38 6.57 -5.58
C VAL A 193 -11.22 7.46 -6.48
N ARG A 194 -11.47 8.71 -6.10
CA ARG A 194 -12.21 9.68 -6.91
C ARG A 194 -11.59 9.85 -8.28
N TYR A 195 -10.27 10.08 -8.33
CA TYR A 195 -9.54 10.23 -9.59
C TYR A 195 -9.76 9.02 -10.51
N VAL A 196 -9.63 7.80 -9.99
CA VAL A 196 -9.80 6.57 -10.77
C VAL A 196 -11.24 6.44 -11.27
N LEU A 197 -12.24 6.73 -10.44
CA LEU A 197 -13.65 6.68 -10.82
C LEU A 197 -13.99 7.74 -11.88
N ASP A 198 -13.50 8.97 -11.73
CA ASP A 198 -13.74 10.06 -12.66
C ASP A 198 -13.08 9.83 -14.04
N HIS A 199 -12.04 8.97 -14.11
CA HIS A 199 -11.31 8.63 -15.33
C HIS A 199 -11.52 7.17 -15.77
N ALA A 200 -12.63 6.54 -15.38
CA ALA A 200 -12.88 5.10 -15.57
C ALA A 200 -12.71 4.64 -17.02
N ASP A 201 -13.23 5.39 -17.98
CA ASP A 201 -13.13 5.04 -19.40
C ASP A 201 -11.70 5.20 -19.94
N GLU A 202 -10.99 6.28 -19.58
CA GLU A 202 -9.58 6.48 -19.94
C GLU A 202 -8.69 5.38 -19.38
N LEU A 203 -8.96 4.98 -18.14
CA LEU A 203 -8.19 3.96 -17.41
C LEU A 203 -8.65 2.53 -17.72
N ASN A 204 -9.66 2.37 -18.58
CA ASN A 204 -10.23 1.07 -18.99
C ASN A 204 -10.59 0.18 -17.78
N ILE A 205 -11.24 0.78 -16.75
CA ILE A 205 -11.65 0.08 -15.53
C ILE A 205 -13.18 -0.01 -15.39
N VAL A 206 -13.62 -1.04 -14.66
CA VAL A 206 -14.99 -1.20 -14.18
C VAL A 206 -15.07 -0.42 -12.86
N PRO A 207 -15.89 0.66 -12.78
CA PRO A 207 -15.92 1.54 -11.62
C PRO A 207 -16.64 0.95 -10.41
N GLU A 208 -17.49 -0.05 -10.64
CA GLU A 208 -18.25 -0.71 -9.59
C GLU A 208 -17.35 -1.71 -8.84
N ASP A 209 -17.55 -1.80 -7.52
CA ASP A 209 -16.95 -2.84 -6.69
C ASP A 209 -15.42 -2.86 -6.80
N TYR A 210 -14.78 -1.79 -6.36
CA TYR A 210 -13.32 -1.69 -6.25
C TYR A 210 -12.81 -2.22 -4.91
N ALA A 211 -11.52 -2.53 -4.84
CA ALA A 211 -10.84 -2.90 -3.61
C ALA A 211 -9.74 -1.91 -3.22
N VAL A 212 -9.43 -1.86 -1.92
CA VAL A 212 -8.25 -1.19 -1.39
C VAL A 212 -7.42 -2.21 -0.61
N LEU A 213 -6.10 -2.19 -0.81
CA LEU A 213 -5.19 -3.13 -0.19
C LEU A 213 -4.03 -2.39 0.47
N GLY A 214 -3.67 -2.75 1.70
CA GLY A 214 -2.59 -2.08 2.41
C GLY A 214 -1.74 -3.00 3.28
N PHE A 215 -0.49 -2.57 3.45
CA PHE A 215 0.54 -3.24 4.24
C PHE A 215 0.92 -2.41 5.45
N SER A 216 1.07 -3.01 6.63
CA SER A 216 1.59 -2.30 7.81
C SER A 216 0.84 -0.99 8.09
N ALA A 217 1.50 0.17 8.02
CA ALA A 217 0.87 1.48 8.10
C ALA A 217 -0.11 1.75 6.94
N GLY A 218 0.16 1.24 5.72
CA GLY A 218 -0.78 1.25 4.61
C GLY A 218 -2.01 0.37 4.89
N GLY A 219 -1.85 -0.72 5.65
CA GLY A 219 -2.96 -1.52 6.18
C GLY A 219 -3.86 -0.72 7.14
N HIS A 220 -3.25 0.11 7.99
CA HIS A 220 -3.98 1.08 8.81
C HIS A 220 -4.71 2.11 7.95
N LEU A 221 -4.06 2.64 6.93
CA LEU A 221 -4.65 3.61 6.01
C LEU A 221 -5.92 3.07 5.35
N VAL A 222 -5.87 1.87 4.75
CA VAL A 222 -7.05 1.27 4.11
C VAL A 222 -8.11 0.86 5.13
N GLY A 223 -7.70 0.44 6.32
CA GLY A 223 -8.62 0.17 7.42
C GLY A 223 -9.36 1.42 7.89
N CYS A 224 -8.67 2.54 8.07
CA CYS A 224 -9.27 3.84 8.38
C CYS A 224 -10.19 4.33 7.26
N TYR A 225 -9.85 4.05 6.00
CA TYR A 225 -10.70 4.39 4.86
C TYR A 225 -12.05 3.67 4.90
N GLY A 226 -12.13 2.50 5.52
CA GLY A 226 -13.40 1.78 5.75
C GLY A 226 -14.28 2.37 6.85
N LEU A 227 -13.74 3.21 7.74
CA LEU A 227 -14.48 3.75 8.89
C LEU A 227 -15.44 4.88 8.47
N ASP A 228 -16.67 4.84 8.97
CA ASP A 228 -17.74 5.78 8.61
C ASP A 228 -17.36 7.25 8.78
N LYS A 229 -16.72 7.59 9.89
CA LYS A 229 -16.46 8.99 10.28
C LYS A 229 -15.29 9.63 9.57
N ILE A 230 -14.31 8.84 9.13
CA ILE A 230 -13.05 9.36 8.58
C ILE A 230 -12.73 8.81 7.20
N GLY A 231 -13.43 7.78 6.74
CA GLY A 231 -13.18 7.05 5.50
C GLY A 231 -14.10 7.44 4.34
N TYR A 232 -14.39 6.47 3.47
CA TYR A 232 -15.08 6.66 2.19
C TYR A 232 -16.38 7.47 2.29
N LYS A 233 -17.19 7.24 3.34
CA LYS A 233 -18.45 7.99 3.55
C LYS A 233 -18.22 9.47 3.76
N LYS A 234 -17.20 9.87 4.53
CA LYS A 234 -16.84 11.28 4.75
C LYS A 234 -16.55 12.01 3.44
N PHE A 235 -16.02 11.28 2.46
CA PHE A 235 -15.64 11.82 1.15
C PHE A 235 -16.74 11.64 0.08
N ASN A 236 -17.92 11.13 0.42
CA ASN A 236 -19.01 10.82 -0.51
C ASN A 236 -18.55 9.89 -1.65
N LEU A 237 -17.81 8.84 -1.31
CA LEU A 237 -17.35 7.82 -2.24
C LEU A 237 -18.16 6.53 -2.05
N PRO A 238 -18.28 5.70 -3.10
CA PRO A 238 -18.92 4.40 -2.97
C PRO A 238 -18.15 3.51 -1.99
N LYS A 239 -18.87 2.63 -1.32
CA LYS A 239 -18.27 1.62 -0.43
C LYS A 239 -17.35 0.71 -1.22
N PRO A 240 -16.12 0.46 -0.79
CA PRO A 240 -15.28 -0.55 -1.43
C PRO A 240 -15.89 -1.94 -1.26
N GLY A 241 -15.80 -2.78 -2.30
CA GLY A 241 -16.26 -4.16 -2.26
C GLY A 241 -15.47 -5.01 -1.27
N THR A 242 -14.21 -4.66 -1.02
CA THR A 242 -13.41 -5.28 0.05
C THR A 242 -12.23 -4.40 0.46
N ILE A 243 -11.82 -4.58 1.72
CA ILE A 243 -10.56 -4.06 2.26
C ILE A 243 -9.63 -5.25 2.47
N MET A 244 -8.38 -5.15 2.03
CA MET A 244 -7.37 -6.21 2.20
C MET A 244 -6.22 -5.67 3.05
N ILE A 245 -5.88 -6.34 4.16
CA ILE A 245 -4.87 -5.87 5.11
C ILE A 245 -3.82 -6.96 5.34
N ALA A 246 -2.58 -6.65 4.99
CA ALA A 246 -1.44 -7.53 5.24
C ALA A 246 -0.62 -7.01 6.42
N TYR A 247 -0.45 -7.81 7.47
CA TYR A 247 0.28 -7.43 8.70
C TYR A 247 0.03 -5.97 9.12
N GLY A 248 -1.25 -5.55 9.14
CA GLY A 248 -1.63 -4.16 9.34
C GLY A 248 -1.49 -3.65 10.77
N LEU A 249 -1.18 -2.36 10.92
CA LEU A 249 -1.36 -1.65 12.17
C LEU A 249 -2.88 -1.44 12.38
N ILE A 250 -3.46 -1.97 13.44
CA ILE A 250 -4.89 -1.90 13.72
C ILE A 250 -5.17 -1.02 14.93
N SER A 251 -4.65 -1.40 16.10
CA SER A 251 -4.74 -0.59 17.33
C SER A 251 -3.56 0.36 17.41
N THR A 252 -3.84 1.65 17.50
CA THR A 252 -2.80 2.69 17.42
C THR A 252 -2.29 3.18 18.78
N GLU A 253 -2.94 2.81 19.89
CA GLU A 253 -2.63 3.29 21.24
C GLU A 253 -1.15 3.12 21.63
N LYS A 254 -0.50 2.03 21.19
CA LYS A 254 0.91 1.72 21.47
C LYS A 254 1.90 2.22 20.43
N PHE A 255 1.43 3.02 19.46
CA PHE A 255 2.24 3.49 18.32
C PHE A 255 2.36 5.02 18.25
N PRO A 256 2.93 5.67 19.31
CA PRO A 256 2.96 7.14 19.43
C PRO A 256 3.70 7.81 18.27
N HIS A 257 4.66 7.13 17.63
CA HIS A 257 5.36 7.66 16.46
C HIS A 257 4.42 7.82 15.26
N CYS A 258 3.65 6.79 14.92
CA CYS A 258 2.66 6.85 13.85
C CYS A 258 1.59 7.89 14.17
N ASN A 259 1.07 7.88 15.42
CA ASN A 259 0.05 8.83 15.85
C ASN A 259 0.50 10.29 15.70
N LYS A 260 1.74 10.61 16.07
CA LYS A 260 2.31 11.95 15.89
C LYS A 260 2.38 12.39 14.43
N LEU A 261 2.66 11.46 13.51
CA LEU A 261 2.74 11.79 12.09
C LEU A 261 1.36 12.09 11.50
N ILE A 262 0.34 11.28 11.83
CA ILE A 262 -0.98 11.36 11.18
C ILE A 262 -1.98 12.26 11.91
N LEU A 263 -1.77 12.54 13.19
CA LEU A 263 -2.67 13.39 14.03
C LEU A 263 -2.03 14.71 14.44
N GLY A 264 -0.70 14.83 14.33
CA GLY A 264 0.05 15.97 14.83
C GLY A 264 0.91 15.64 16.04
N PRO A 265 1.75 16.58 16.49
CA PRO A 265 2.83 16.33 17.46
C PRO A 265 2.34 15.89 18.85
N GLU A 266 1.15 16.29 19.25
CA GLU A 266 0.58 16.02 20.58
C GLU A 266 -0.89 15.58 20.46
N PRO A 267 -1.17 14.38 19.88
CA PRO A 267 -2.53 13.91 19.73
C PRO A 267 -3.11 13.55 21.10
N ASP A 268 -4.35 13.95 21.35
CA ASP A 268 -5.07 13.53 22.54
C ASP A 268 -5.53 12.05 22.40
N GLU A 269 -5.91 11.45 23.54
CA GLU A 269 -6.34 10.05 23.60
C GLU A 269 -7.58 9.79 22.71
N LYS A 270 -8.51 10.75 22.64
CA LYS A 270 -9.74 10.60 21.82
C LYS A 270 -9.40 10.55 20.34
N ALA A 271 -8.44 11.38 19.89
CA ALA A 271 -7.97 11.35 18.50
C ALA A 271 -7.28 10.02 18.18
N VAL A 272 -6.46 9.50 19.09
CA VAL A 272 -5.79 8.19 18.95
C VAL A 272 -6.82 7.05 18.88
N ILE A 273 -7.81 7.06 19.76
CA ILE A 273 -8.90 6.07 19.73
C ILE A 273 -9.70 6.18 18.43
N ALA A 274 -9.96 7.38 17.92
CA ALA A 274 -10.75 7.59 16.72
C ALA A 274 -10.14 7.03 15.43
N ILE A 275 -8.84 6.75 15.43
CA ILE A 275 -8.13 6.11 14.31
C ILE A 275 -7.76 4.65 14.59
N SER A 276 -7.99 4.12 15.77
CA SER A 276 -7.85 2.68 16.05
C SER A 276 -9.00 1.92 15.38
N ILE A 277 -8.68 1.09 14.40
CA ILE A 277 -9.67 0.44 13.52
C ILE A 277 -10.59 -0.45 14.36
N ASP A 278 -10.03 -1.28 15.23
CA ASP A 278 -10.73 -2.20 16.12
C ASP A 278 -11.78 -1.52 17.02
N ARG A 279 -11.60 -0.23 17.31
CA ARG A 279 -12.48 0.57 18.17
C ARG A 279 -13.63 1.25 17.44
N ASN A 280 -13.59 1.31 16.10
CA ASN A 280 -14.49 2.14 15.31
C ASN A 280 -15.21 1.40 14.18
N ILE A 281 -15.12 0.07 14.12
CA ILE A 281 -15.89 -0.75 13.18
C ILE A 281 -17.39 -0.65 13.52
N THR A 282 -18.20 -0.43 12.49
CA THR A 282 -19.66 -0.40 12.52
C THR A 282 -20.23 -1.51 11.64
N PRO A 283 -21.51 -1.90 11.77
CA PRO A 283 -22.13 -2.90 10.89
C PRO A 283 -22.07 -2.58 9.39
N ASP A 284 -21.76 -1.35 9.02
CA ASP A 284 -21.61 -0.94 7.61
C ASP A 284 -20.18 -0.94 7.11
N TYR A 285 -19.24 -1.43 7.90
CA TYR A 285 -17.84 -1.58 7.47
C TYR A 285 -17.74 -2.54 6.26
N PRO A 286 -16.86 -2.30 5.28
CA PRO A 286 -16.71 -3.17 4.13
C PRO A 286 -16.27 -4.59 4.52
N PRO A 287 -16.57 -5.62 3.68
CA PRO A 287 -15.96 -6.94 3.80
C PRO A 287 -14.45 -6.84 3.90
N VAL A 288 -13.81 -7.63 4.77
CA VAL A 288 -12.36 -7.48 5.00
C VAL A 288 -11.63 -8.81 4.99
N PHE A 289 -10.58 -8.89 4.16
CA PHE A 289 -9.58 -9.95 4.19
C PHE A 289 -8.34 -9.44 4.91
N PHE A 290 -7.81 -10.18 5.87
CA PHE A 290 -6.59 -9.76 6.55
C PHE A 290 -5.77 -10.93 7.07
N TRP A 291 -4.48 -10.67 7.27
CA TRP A 291 -3.59 -11.64 7.87
C TRP A 291 -2.55 -11.00 8.79
N ALA A 292 -2.05 -11.81 9.74
CA ALA A 292 -0.99 -11.45 10.66
C ALA A 292 0.00 -12.61 10.81
N GLY A 293 1.22 -12.31 11.26
CA GLY A 293 2.25 -13.29 11.55
C GLY A 293 2.55 -13.38 13.04
N LYS A 294 2.64 -14.59 13.61
CA LYS A 294 3.02 -14.77 15.02
C LYS A 294 4.47 -14.37 15.29
N ASN A 295 5.35 -14.42 14.27
CA ASN A 295 6.74 -13.99 14.36
C ASN A 295 6.95 -12.54 13.92
N ASP A 296 5.88 -11.75 13.80
CA ASP A 296 5.99 -10.31 13.58
C ASP A 296 6.51 -9.62 14.85
N LEU A 297 7.73 -9.07 14.77
CA LEU A 297 8.39 -8.40 15.89
C LEU A 297 8.01 -6.90 16.01
N LEU A 298 7.24 -6.37 15.06
CA LEU A 298 6.79 -4.98 15.06
C LEU A 298 5.34 -4.87 15.50
N LEU A 299 4.46 -5.71 14.96
CA LEU A 299 3.04 -5.70 15.21
C LEU A 299 2.60 -7.05 15.78
N ASP A 300 2.46 -7.10 17.10
CA ASP A 300 1.97 -8.30 17.79
C ASP A 300 0.54 -8.63 17.33
N TYR A 301 0.35 -9.81 16.72
CA TYR A 301 -0.93 -10.24 16.17
C TYR A 301 -2.08 -10.17 17.18
N ARG A 302 -1.80 -10.37 18.47
CA ARG A 302 -2.80 -10.32 19.56
C ARG A 302 -3.40 -8.92 19.75
N HIS A 303 -2.64 -7.87 19.41
CA HIS A 303 -3.07 -6.47 19.50
C HIS A 303 -3.55 -5.90 18.16
N HIS A 304 -3.41 -6.66 17.08
CA HIS A 304 -3.76 -6.22 15.73
C HIS A 304 -4.68 -7.21 15.05
N GLY A 305 -4.22 -8.38 14.65
CA GLY A 305 -5.04 -9.39 13.96
C GLY A 305 -6.22 -9.86 14.80
N ASP A 306 -5.98 -10.31 16.04
CA ASP A 306 -7.02 -10.85 16.92
C ASP A 306 -8.03 -9.78 17.37
N GLU A 307 -7.59 -8.53 17.60
CA GLU A 307 -8.51 -7.43 17.94
C GLU A 307 -9.36 -7.01 16.73
N LEU A 308 -8.80 -7.03 15.52
CA LEU A 308 -9.58 -6.79 14.31
C LEU A 308 -10.62 -7.91 14.11
N GLU A 309 -10.21 -9.19 14.25
CA GLU A 309 -11.13 -10.33 14.14
C GLU A 309 -12.31 -10.19 15.10
N LYS A 310 -12.03 -9.88 16.35
CA LYS A 310 -13.05 -9.66 17.37
C LYS A 310 -14.01 -8.54 16.98
N ALA A 311 -13.49 -7.41 16.50
CA ALA A 311 -14.30 -6.26 16.13
C ALA A 311 -15.20 -6.54 14.91
N VAL A 312 -14.70 -7.17 13.86
CA VAL A 312 -15.48 -7.52 12.65
C VAL A 312 -16.55 -8.57 12.97
N ARG A 313 -16.21 -9.57 13.80
CA ARG A 313 -17.17 -10.59 14.24
C ARG A 313 -18.31 -9.99 15.07
N MET A 314 -18.00 -9.07 16.00
CA MET A 314 -19.02 -8.41 16.82
C MET A 314 -19.98 -7.54 16.02
N ASN A 315 -19.56 -7.03 14.87
CA ASN A 315 -20.34 -6.20 13.97
C ASN A 315 -20.90 -6.99 12.77
N GLU A 316 -20.76 -8.32 12.75
CA GLU A 316 -21.27 -9.23 11.71
C GLU A 316 -20.73 -8.90 10.30
N ILE A 317 -19.52 -8.35 10.23
CA ILE A 317 -18.86 -8.03 8.96
C ILE A 317 -18.35 -9.31 8.31
N PRO A 318 -18.56 -9.53 7.00
CA PRO A 318 -17.93 -10.62 6.28
C PRO A 318 -16.39 -10.47 6.33
N TYR A 319 -15.70 -11.50 6.81
CA TYR A 319 -14.24 -11.47 6.90
C TYR A 319 -13.58 -12.82 6.64
N GLU A 320 -12.30 -12.77 6.31
CA GLU A 320 -11.39 -13.91 6.30
C GLU A 320 -10.07 -13.50 6.96
N TYR A 321 -9.70 -14.20 8.04
CA TYR A 321 -8.47 -13.95 8.81
C TYR A 321 -7.51 -15.14 8.70
N HIS A 322 -6.26 -14.85 8.35
CA HIS A 322 -5.17 -15.84 8.34
C HIS A 322 -4.10 -15.48 9.35
N LEU A 323 -3.86 -16.35 10.32
CA LEU A 323 -2.76 -16.21 11.26
C LEU A 323 -1.66 -17.22 10.90
N TYR A 324 -0.52 -16.70 10.42
CA TYR A 324 0.62 -17.51 10.00
C TYR A 324 1.63 -17.66 11.14
N GLU A 325 2.04 -18.93 11.41
CA GLU A 325 2.89 -19.28 12.58
C GLU A 325 4.28 -18.63 12.51
N LYS A 326 4.89 -18.58 11.32
CA LYS A 326 6.29 -18.15 11.11
C LYS A 326 6.43 -16.85 10.33
N ALA A 327 5.33 -16.29 9.84
CA ALA A 327 5.38 -15.07 9.05
C ALA A 327 5.91 -13.90 9.89
N GLN A 328 6.75 -13.09 9.27
CA GLN A 328 7.35 -11.89 9.84
C GLN A 328 6.74 -10.64 9.22
N HIS A 329 7.07 -9.48 9.79
CA HIS A 329 6.69 -8.20 9.20
C HIS A 329 7.42 -7.92 7.89
N GLY A 330 6.75 -7.26 6.93
CA GLY A 330 7.38 -6.72 5.73
C GLY A 330 7.73 -7.77 4.66
N ILE A 331 7.04 -8.92 4.65
CA ILE A 331 7.32 -9.98 3.68
C ILE A 331 6.57 -9.84 2.35
N SER A 332 5.80 -8.77 2.16
CA SER A 332 5.10 -8.44 0.91
C SER A 332 4.26 -9.60 0.35
N LEU A 333 4.61 -10.16 -0.82
CA LEU A 333 3.94 -11.32 -1.43
C LEU A 333 4.08 -12.63 -0.62
N GLY A 334 4.91 -12.65 0.43
CA GLY A 334 5.12 -13.82 1.28
C GLY A 334 5.87 -14.98 0.61
N ILE A 335 6.51 -14.77 -0.53
CA ILE A 335 7.16 -15.82 -1.32
C ILE A 335 8.21 -16.57 -0.50
N GLY A 336 8.17 -17.90 -0.57
CA GLY A 336 9.02 -18.79 0.18
C GLY A 336 8.69 -18.86 1.68
N THR A 337 7.54 -18.35 2.09
CA THR A 337 6.99 -18.44 3.45
C THR A 337 5.64 -19.13 3.43
N GLU A 338 5.07 -19.41 4.60
CA GLU A 338 3.71 -19.97 4.71
C GLU A 338 2.58 -19.00 4.28
N ALA A 339 2.90 -17.71 4.13
CA ALA A 339 1.99 -16.71 3.62
C ALA A 339 1.97 -16.61 2.07
N GLU A 340 2.78 -17.40 1.37
CA GLU A 340 2.76 -17.42 -0.10
C GLU A 340 1.35 -17.74 -0.62
N GLY A 341 0.90 -17.00 -1.65
CA GLY A 341 -0.45 -17.15 -2.23
C GLY A 341 -1.56 -16.43 -1.44
N TRP A 342 -1.24 -15.63 -0.44
CA TRP A 342 -2.26 -14.87 0.29
C TRP A 342 -3.02 -13.87 -0.59
N VAL A 343 -2.39 -13.31 -1.61
CA VAL A 343 -3.01 -12.36 -2.55
C VAL A 343 -4.11 -13.03 -3.35
N ASP A 344 -3.87 -14.28 -3.80
CA ASP A 344 -4.85 -15.08 -4.54
C ASP A 344 -6.08 -15.39 -3.68
N LYS A 345 -5.87 -15.70 -2.40
CA LYS A 345 -6.95 -15.90 -1.43
C LYS A 345 -7.75 -14.61 -1.20
N ALA A 346 -7.08 -13.47 -1.06
CA ALA A 346 -7.73 -12.17 -0.90
C ALA A 346 -8.56 -11.79 -2.14
N ALA A 347 -8.04 -12.06 -3.34
CA ALA A 347 -8.78 -11.86 -4.59
C ALA A 347 -10.00 -12.79 -4.70
N ALA A 348 -9.87 -14.05 -4.28
CA ALA A 348 -10.97 -15.00 -4.25
C ALA A 348 -12.05 -14.60 -3.23
N PHE A 349 -11.64 -14.11 -2.05
CA PHE A 349 -12.56 -13.55 -1.05
C PHE A 349 -13.36 -12.38 -1.63
N TRP A 350 -12.69 -11.43 -2.29
CA TRP A 350 -13.37 -10.32 -2.94
C TRP A 350 -14.36 -10.78 -4.01
N ALA A 351 -13.94 -11.66 -4.93
CA ALA A 351 -14.83 -12.19 -5.97
C ALA A 351 -16.09 -12.85 -5.38
N LYS A 352 -15.96 -13.58 -4.27
CA LYS A 352 -17.08 -14.23 -3.58
C LYS A 352 -18.10 -13.23 -3.02
N HIS A 353 -17.63 -12.13 -2.43
CA HIS A 353 -18.52 -11.14 -1.82
C HIS A 353 -19.16 -10.21 -2.86
N SER A 354 -18.47 -9.91 -3.97
CA SER A 354 -19.03 -9.19 -5.11
C SER A 354 -20.25 -9.87 -5.73
N MET A 355 -20.23 -11.19 -5.87
CA MET A 355 -21.35 -11.95 -6.44
C MET A 355 -22.59 -11.95 -5.55
N ASN A 356 -22.42 -11.93 -4.23
CA ASN A 356 -23.52 -11.94 -3.28
C ASN A 356 -24.31 -10.61 -3.25
N GLU A 357 -23.65 -9.48 -3.44
CA GLU A 357 -24.33 -8.17 -3.50
C GLU A 357 -25.24 -8.05 -4.74
N HIS A 358 -24.83 -8.60 -5.88
CA HIS A 358 -25.65 -8.62 -7.09
C HIS A 358 -26.90 -9.50 -6.94
N SER A 359 -26.82 -10.60 -6.21
CA SER A 359 -27.98 -11.49 -5.97
C SER A 359 -29.02 -10.89 -5.01
N VAL A 360 -28.61 -10.12 -4.03
CA VAL A 360 -29.52 -9.43 -3.10
C VAL A 360 -30.27 -8.29 -3.79
N ASN A 361 -29.59 -7.53 -4.66
CA ASN A 361 -30.22 -6.43 -5.39
C ASN A 361 -31.25 -6.90 -6.45
N VAL A 362 -31.06 -8.09 -7.03
CA VAL A 362 -32.03 -8.68 -7.98
C VAL A 362 -33.31 -9.12 -7.28
N HIS A 363 -33.23 -9.58 -6.03
CA HIS A 363 -34.42 -9.97 -5.25
C HIS A 363 -35.20 -8.76 -4.74
N SER A 364 -34.54 -7.67 -4.36
CA SER A 364 -35.22 -6.45 -3.90
C SER A 364 -35.88 -5.66 -5.04
N ALA A 365 -35.37 -5.74 -6.28
CA ALA A 365 -35.97 -5.09 -7.44
C ALA A 365 -37.25 -5.80 -7.95
N ASN A 366 -37.36 -7.10 -7.73
CA ASN A 366 -38.56 -7.88 -8.13
C ASN A 366 -39.75 -7.76 -7.16
N ASP A 367 -39.54 -7.34 -5.92
CA ASP A 367 -40.62 -7.15 -4.94
C ASP A 367 -41.37 -5.81 -5.09
N TYR A 368 -40.90 -4.89 -5.92
CA TYR A 368 -41.57 -3.60 -6.17
C TYR A 368 -42.41 -3.55 -7.47
N SER A 369 -42.43 -4.64 -8.26
CA SER A 369 -43.22 -4.69 -9.50
C SER A 369 -44.54 -5.48 -9.42
N ALA A 370 -44.95 -5.91 -8.22
CA ALA A 370 -46.16 -6.65 -7.97
C ALA A 370 -47.02 -6.02 -6.86
N LYS A 371 -47.41 -4.74 -7.03
CA LYS A 371 -48.54 -4.15 -6.30
C LYS A 371 -49.20 -3.07 -7.16
#